data_216ca8995cd07e04f4717b6d1e995555
#
_entry.id   216ca8995cd07e04f4717b6d1e995555
#
_cell.length_a   1.000
_cell.length_b   1.000
_cell.length_c   1.000
_cell.angle_alpha   90.00
_cell.angle_beta   90.00
_cell.angle_gamma   90.00
#
_symmetry.space_group_name_H-M   'P 1'
#
loop_
_entity.id
_entity.type
_entity.pdbx_description
1 polymer ?
#
loop_
_entity_poly.entity_id
_entity_poly.type
_entity_poly.pdbx_seq_one_letter_code
_entity_poly.pdbx_strand_id
1 'polypeptide(L)'
;MVKSEESFKGLKILCFLSVLGFVYCMAFDSTKFLTYSSLDVDSMFEDSASYEMINNELLRWTDSEIDVSKKGLQKVSLLFLIRSILDVLALLGVALMFYRMKIGFSIYAIFQLCYVVSPFVFFGINGTAVAPLNMMAINLIYLALFFT
;
A
#
# COMPACT_ATOMS: atom_id res chain seq x y z
N MET A 1 30.34 -11.39 -21.94
CA MET A 1 29.14 -10.77 -22.54
C MET A 1 27.84 -11.47 -22.16
N VAL A 2 27.81 -12.80 -22.00
CA VAL A 2 26.59 -13.57 -21.65
C VAL A 2 25.97 -13.16 -20.30
N LYS A 3 26.80 -12.90 -19.28
CA LYS A 3 26.35 -12.54 -17.92
C LYS A 3 25.52 -11.23 -17.84
N SER A 4 25.68 -10.33 -18.81
CA SER A 4 24.94 -9.04 -18.82
C SER A 4 23.52 -9.17 -19.40
N GLU A 5 23.28 -10.14 -20.29
CA GLU A 5 21.94 -10.36 -20.86
C GLU A 5 21.01 -11.10 -19.91
N GLU A 6 21.52 -12.08 -19.16
CA GLU A 6 20.75 -12.82 -18.17
C GLU A 6 20.32 -11.92 -17.01
N SER A 7 21.23 -11.08 -16.51
CA SER A 7 20.93 -10.08 -15.48
C SER A 7 19.83 -9.10 -15.93
N PHE A 8 19.82 -8.74 -17.22
CA PHE A 8 18.82 -7.82 -17.75
C PHE A 8 17.44 -8.47 -17.93
N LYS A 9 17.40 -9.77 -18.28
CA LYS A 9 16.13 -10.52 -18.31
C LYS A 9 15.52 -10.62 -16.91
N GLY A 10 16.33 -10.91 -15.89
CA GLY A 10 15.90 -10.93 -14.51
C GLY A 10 15.30 -9.58 -14.06
N LEU A 11 15.99 -8.47 -14.35
CA LEU A 11 15.50 -7.14 -14.01
C LEU A 11 14.14 -6.83 -14.68
N LYS A 12 13.95 -7.18 -15.95
CA LYS A 12 12.68 -6.98 -16.65
C LYS A 12 11.53 -7.77 -16.03
N ILE A 13 11.79 -9.04 -15.66
CA ILE A 13 10.79 -9.88 -14.99
C ILE A 13 10.41 -9.26 -13.64
N LEU A 14 11.40 -8.80 -12.87
CA LEU A 14 11.17 -8.18 -11.58
C LEU A 14 10.37 -6.88 -11.70
N CYS A 15 10.69 -6.02 -12.67
CA CYS A 15 9.91 -4.82 -12.97
C CYS A 15 8.47 -5.16 -13.35
N PHE A 16 8.24 -6.18 -14.17
CA PHE A 16 6.90 -6.60 -14.56
C PHE A 16 6.09 -7.12 -13.35
N LEU A 17 6.69 -7.96 -12.52
CA LEU A 17 6.06 -8.45 -11.29
C LEU A 17 5.74 -7.28 -10.32
N SER A 18 6.64 -6.31 -10.21
CA SER A 18 6.39 -5.11 -9.41
C SER A 18 5.19 -4.32 -9.92
N VAL A 19 5.05 -4.14 -11.24
CA VAL A 19 3.88 -3.47 -11.83
C VAL A 19 2.58 -4.19 -11.47
N LEU A 20 2.56 -5.53 -11.51
CA LEU A 20 1.38 -6.31 -11.10
C LEU A 20 1.07 -6.10 -9.61
N GLY A 21 2.09 -6.11 -8.76
CA GLY A 21 1.96 -5.83 -7.33
C GLY A 21 1.38 -4.43 -7.08
N PHE A 22 1.85 -3.41 -7.82
CA PHE A 22 1.33 -2.05 -7.73
C PHE A 22 -0.13 -1.93 -8.13
N VAL A 23 -0.53 -2.55 -9.24
CA VAL A 23 -1.94 -2.54 -9.66
C VAL A 23 -2.82 -3.11 -8.55
N TYR A 24 -2.38 -4.18 -7.92
CA TYR A 24 -3.11 -4.79 -6.80
C TYR A 24 -3.18 -3.86 -5.58
N CYS A 25 -2.04 -3.33 -5.12
CA CYS A 25 -1.98 -2.42 -3.96
C CYS A 25 -2.79 -1.15 -4.21
N MET A 26 -2.63 -0.54 -5.37
CA MET A 26 -3.34 0.69 -5.75
C MET A 26 -4.86 0.48 -5.82
N ALA A 27 -5.32 -0.66 -6.37
CA ALA A 27 -6.74 -0.99 -6.39
C ALA A 27 -7.29 -1.16 -4.96
N PHE A 28 -6.54 -1.85 -4.08
CA PHE A 28 -6.91 -2.04 -2.69
C PHE A 28 -6.96 -0.71 -1.93
N ASP A 29 -5.89 0.09 -1.97
CA ASP A 29 -5.80 1.35 -1.23
C ASP A 29 -6.82 2.38 -1.75
N SER A 30 -7.06 2.44 -3.07
CA SER A 30 -8.10 3.31 -3.65
C SER A 30 -9.51 2.88 -3.22
N THR A 31 -9.79 1.59 -3.18
CA THR A 31 -11.08 1.08 -2.70
C THR A 31 -11.29 1.44 -1.22
N LYS A 32 -10.27 1.23 -0.38
CA LYS A 32 -10.33 1.61 1.04
C LYS A 32 -10.48 3.11 1.25
N PHE A 33 -9.75 3.92 0.47
CA PHE A 33 -9.92 5.38 0.48
C PHE A 33 -11.37 5.78 0.18
N LEU A 34 -11.95 5.27 -0.90
CA LEU A 34 -13.34 5.58 -1.29
C LEU A 34 -14.32 5.12 -0.22
N THR A 35 -14.17 3.89 0.29
CA THR A 35 -15.04 3.35 1.34
C THR A 35 -15.04 4.25 2.57
N TYR A 36 -13.87 4.56 3.13
CA TYR A 36 -13.81 5.32 4.39
C TYR A 36 -14.01 6.83 4.22
N SER A 37 -13.82 7.38 3.02
CA SER A 37 -14.13 8.79 2.74
C SER A 37 -15.63 9.05 2.59
N SER A 38 -16.39 8.06 2.13
CA SER A 38 -17.84 8.14 1.93
C SER A 38 -18.67 7.58 3.09
N LEU A 39 -17.99 6.98 4.09
CA LEU A 39 -18.67 6.33 5.20
C LEU A 39 -19.32 7.37 6.09
N ASP A 40 -20.65 7.43 6.10
CA ASP A 40 -21.42 8.17 7.08
C ASP A 40 -21.85 7.20 8.18
N VAL A 41 -21.24 7.32 9.35
CA VAL A 41 -21.46 6.41 10.48
C VAL A 41 -22.94 6.38 10.90
N ASP A 42 -23.65 7.50 10.65
CA ASP A 42 -25.06 7.64 11.04
C ASP A 42 -26.01 6.91 10.05
N SER A 43 -25.56 6.64 8.81
CA SER A 43 -26.36 5.97 7.76
C SER A 43 -26.07 4.47 7.58
N MET A 44 -25.17 3.90 8.38
CA MET A 44 -24.70 2.51 8.22
C MET A 44 -25.72 1.41 8.48
N PHE A 45 -26.96 1.75 8.82
CA PHE A 45 -27.96 0.77 9.27
C PHE A 45 -28.78 0.11 8.15
N GLU A 46 -28.53 0.40 6.86
CA GLU A 46 -29.45 0.02 5.79
C GLU A 46 -29.00 -1.09 4.84
N ASP A 47 -27.71 -1.51 4.77
CA ASP A 47 -27.28 -2.54 3.80
C ASP A 47 -26.46 -3.68 4.43
N SER A 48 -27.02 -4.91 4.40
CA SER A 48 -26.61 -5.99 5.30
C SER A 48 -25.25 -6.65 5.01
N ALA A 49 -24.81 -6.84 3.78
CA ALA A 49 -23.60 -7.63 3.48
C ALA A 49 -22.31 -6.78 3.49
N SER A 50 -22.34 -5.60 2.91
CA SER A 50 -21.21 -4.65 2.96
C SER A 50 -21.00 -4.14 4.38
N TYR A 51 -22.07 -4.05 5.15
CA TYR A 51 -22.08 -3.65 6.56
C TYR A 51 -21.30 -4.64 7.44
N GLU A 52 -21.50 -5.94 7.32
CA GLU A 52 -20.79 -6.93 8.14
C GLU A 52 -19.27 -6.87 7.96
N MET A 53 -18.82 -6.69 6.71
CA MET A 53 -17.39 -6.65 6.38
C MET A 53 -16.73 -5.39 6.97
N ILE A 54 -17.38 -4.23 6.82
CA ILE A 54 -16.90 -2.95 7.35
C ILE A 54 -16.99 -2.96 8.88
N ASN A 55 -18.06 -3.47 9.45
CA ASN A 55 -18.27 -3.55 10.90
C ASN A 55 -17.18 -4.40 11.58
N ASN A 56 -16.83 -5.54 11.01
CA ASN A 56 -15.74 -6.38 11.51
C ASN A 56 -14.37 -5.68 11.46
N GLU A 57 -14.13 -4.86 10.45
CA GLU A 57 -12.92 -4.01 10.42
C GLU A 57 -12.94 -2.92 11.48
N LEU A 58 -14.04 -2.22 11.64
CA LEU A 58 -14.20 -1.17 12.64
C LEU A 58 -14.07 -1.72 14.07
N LEU A 59 -14.66 -2.88 14.36
CA LEU A 59 -14.50 -3.57 15.64
C LEU A 59 -13.03 -3.87 15.92
N ARG A 60 -12.30 -4.44 14.95
CA ARG A 60 -10.87 -4.71 15.09
C ARG A 60 -10.05 -3.43 15.32
N TRP A 61 -10.43 -2.31 14.73
CA TRP A 61 -9.77 -1.02 14.96
C TRP A 61 -10.07 -0.48 16.35
N THR A 62 -11.32 -0.61 16.81
CA THR A 62 -11.71 -0.25 18.17
C THR A 62 -10.93 -1.06 19.21
N ASP A 63 -10.79 -2.37 19.00
CA ASP A 63 -9.98 -3.26 19.85
C ASP A 63 -8.49 -2.86 19.86
N SER A 64 -8.03 -2.22 18.79
CA SER A 64 -6.67 -1.71 18.65
C SER A 64 -6.53 -0.24 19.07
N GLU A 65 -7.49 0.31 19.81
CA GLU A 65 -7.51 1.72 20.28
C GLU A 65 -7.45 2.77 19.15
N ILE A 66 -7.89 2.41 17.95
CA ILE A 66 -7.98 3.34 16.82
C ILE A 66 -9.35 4.04 16.88
N ASP A 67 -9.32 5.36 16.81
CA ASP A 67 -10.54 6.17 16.80
C ASP A 67 -11.36 5.88 15.53
N VAL A 68 -12.58 5.35 15.71
CA VAL A 68 -13.54 5.07 14.64
C VAL A 68 -14.59 6.19 14.48
N SER A 69 -14.41 7.33 15.16
CA SER A 69 -15.19 8.52 14.92
C SER A 69 -15.01 9.03 13.48
N LYS A 70 -15.88 9.94 13.06
CA LYS A 70 -15.77 10.61 11.75
C LYS A 70 -14.37 11.19 11.49
N LYS A 71 -13.72 11.76 12.52
CA LYS A 71 -12.36 12.28 12.43
C LYS A 71 -11.33 11.16 12.29
N GLY A 72 -11.49 10.06 13.01
CA GLY A 72 -10.63 8.88 12.91
C GLY A 72 -10.72 8.23 11.53
N LEU A 73 -11.92 8.07 10.98
CA LEU A 73 -12.15 7.55 9.63
C LEU A 73 -11.55 8.45 8.54
N GLN A 74 -11.64 9.77 8.70
CA GLN A 74 -10.95 10.71 7.79
C GLN A 74 -9.43 10.53 7.84
N LYS A 75 -8.86 10.28 9.02
CA LYS A 75 -7.43 10.01 9.18
C LYS A 75 -7.02 8.70 8.51
N VAL A 76 -7.84 7.66 8.62
CA VAL A 76 -7.64 6.37 7.94
C VAL A 76 -7.74 6.55 6.42
N SER A 77 -8.76 7.25 5.93
CA SER A 77 -8.93 7.58 4.52
C SER A 77 -7.72 8.34 3.97
N LEU A 78 -7.23 9.34 4.70
CA LEU A 78 -6.03 10.10 4.31
C LEU A 78 -4.78 9.20 4.22
N LEU A 79 -4.62 8.23 5.13
CA LEU A 79 -3.54 7.24 5.04
C LEU A 79 -3.59 6.48 3.72
N PHE A 80 -4.76 5.95 3.33
CA PHE A 80 -4.90 5.18 2.09
C PHE A 80 -4.69 6.06 0.84
N LEU A 81 -5.08 7.33 0.88
CA LEU A 81 -4.77 8.29 -0.18
C LEU A 81 -3.25 8.50 -0.33
N ILE A 82 -2.55 8.71 0.78
CA ILE A 82 -1.09 8.88 0.77
C ILE A 82 -0.41 7.62 0.24
N ARG A 83 -0.85 6.43 0.65
CA ARG A 83 -0.32 5.15 0.16
C ARG A 83 -0.51 5.01 -1.36
N SER A 84 -1.69 5.34 -1.88
CA SER A 84 -1.94 5.33 -3.33
C SER A 84 -0.99 6.28 -4.09
N ILE A 85 -0.69 7.45 -3.53
CA ILE A 85 0.28 8.39 -4.12
C ILE A 85 1.70 7.80 -4.08
N LEU A 86 2.10 7.20 -2.96
CA LEU A 86 3.41 6.55 -2.82
C LEU A 86 3.58 5.40 -3.80
N ASP A 87 2.52 4.62 -4.07
CA ASP A 87 2.52 3.56 -5.08
C ASP A 87 2.79 4.14 -6.49
N VAL A 88 2.11 5.22 -6.87
CA VAL A 88 2.35 5.87 -8.17
C VAL A 88 3.80 6.35 -8.28
N LEU A 89 4.34 6.95 -7.22
CA LEU A 89 5.73 7.41 -7.21
C LEU A 89 6.73 6.25 -7.26
N ALA A 90 6.45 5.14 -6.58
CA ALA A 90 7.26 3.93 -6.68
C ALA A 90 7.20 3.32 -8.09
N LEU A 91 6.05 3.37 -8.77
CA LEU A 91 5.91 2.94 -10.16
C LEU A 91 6.79 3.76 -11.12
N LEU A 92 6.95 5.07 -10.87
CA LEU A 92 7.93 5.88 -11.62
C LEU A 92 9.35 5.34 -11.43
N GLY A 93 9.72 4.92 -10.22
CA GLY A 93 11.00 4.26 -9.95
C GLY A 93 11.18 2.98 -10.78
N VAL A 94 10.15 2.12 -10.85
CA VAL A 94 10.17 0.91 -11.70
C VAL A 94 10.33 1.26 -13.17
N ALA A 95 9.62 2.27 -13.68
CA ALA A 95 9.75 2.72 -15.05
C ALA A 95 11.19 3.18 -15.36
N LEU A 96 11.81 3.97 -14.47
CA LEU A 96 13.19 4.40 -14.63
C LEU A 96 14.19 3.23 -14.60
N MET A 97 13.96 2.20 -13.78
CA MET A 97 14.76 0.97 -13.78
C MET A 97 14.61 0.22 -15.12
N PHE A 98 13.41 0.17 -15.68
CA PHE A 98 13.17 -0.45 -16.98
C PHE A 98 13.97 0.24 -18.09
N TYR A 99 14.14 1.57 -18.00
CA TYR A 99 15.02 2.36 -18.89
C TYR A 99 16.51 2.35 -18.47
N ARG A 100 16.90 1.46 -17.56
CA ARG A 100 18.28 1.29 -17.06
C ARG A 100 18.84 2.52 -16.33
N MET A 101 18.01 3.37 -15.82
CA MET A 101 18.45 4.52 -15.02
C MET A 101 18.72 4.08 -13.59
N LYS A 102 19.97 4.21 -13.11
CA LYS A 102 20.37 3.81 -11.75
C LYS A 102 19.57 4.49 -10.64
N ILE A 103 19.12 5.72 -10.87
CA ILE A 103 18.31 6.48 -9.92
C ILE A 103 16.93 5.84 -9.69
N GLY A 104 16.43 5.05 -10.65
CA GLY A 104 15.12 4.39 -10.55
C GLY A 104 15.01 3.50 -9.33
N PHE A 105 16.09 2.74 -9.02
CA PHE A 105 16.11 1.89 -7.84
C PHE A 105 16.03 2.69 -6.53
N SER A 106 16.76 3.79 -6.42
CA SER A 106 16.72 4.63 -5.22
C SER A 106 15.33 5.24 -5.01
N ILE A 107 14.71 5.72 -6.08
CA ILE A 107 13.34 6.25 -6.04
C ILE A 107 12.36 5.16 -5.58
N TYR A 108 12.42 4.00 -6.21
CA TYR A 108 11.59 2.84 -5.85
C TYR A 108 11.75 2.48 -4.38
N ALA A 109 12.99 2.30 -3.90
CA ALA A 109 13.29 1.90 -2.53
C ALA A 109 12.78 2.90 -1.49
N ILE A 110 12.99 4.21 -1.74
CA ILE A 110 12.52 5.26 -0.83
C ILE A 110 10.99 5.23 -0.71
N PHE A 111 10.25 5.19 -1.82
CA PHE A 111 8.80 5.22 -1.77
C PHE A 111 8.20 3.93 -1.21
N GLN A 112 8.81 2.77 -1.45
CA GLN A 112 8.42 1.50 -0.82
C GLN A 112 8.62 1.52 0.69
N LEU A 113 9.73 2.06 1.17
CA LEU A 113 9.95 2.24 2.62
C LEU A 113 8.95 3.21 3.23
N CYS A 114 8.68 4.34 2.56
CA CYS A 114 7.66 5.29 3.00
C CYS A 114 6.26 4.65 3.05
N TYR A 115 5.92 3.79 2.08
CA TYR A 115 4.67 3.05 2.06
C TYR A 115 4.53 2.13 3.28
N VAL A 116 5.57 1.36 3.61
CA VAL A 116 5.58 0.45 4.77
C VAL A 116 5.54 1.22 6.10
N VAL A 117 6.22 2.36 6.18
CA VAL A 117 6.31 3.17 7.42
C VAL A 117 5.06 4.02 7.65
N SER A 118 4.32 4.37 6.59
CA SER A 118 3.18 5.31 6.68
C SER A 118 2.13 4.93 7.73
N PRO A 119 1.66 3.68 7.92
CA PRO A 119 0.69 3.35 8.95
C PRO A 119 1.21 3.60 10.37
N PHE A 120 2.51 3.38 10.58
CA PHE A 120 3.14 3.60 11.88
C PHE A 120 3.26 5.10 12.21
N VAL A 121 3.47 5.95 11.20
CA VAL A 121 3.48 7.41 11.37
C VAL A 121 2.09 7.92 11.76
N PHE A 122 1.02 7.34 11.20
CA PHE A 122 -0.36 7.78 11.46
C PHE A 122 -0.94 7.24 12.77
N PHE A 123 -0.64 5.99 13.11
CA PHE A 123 -1.30 5.24 14.19
C PHE A 123 -0.31 4.58 15.17
N GLY A 124 0.99 4.86 15.08
CA GLY A 124 1.99 4.22 15.93
C GLY A 124 2.02 2.70 15.70
N ILE A 125 2.22 1.94 16.76
CA ILE A 125 2.26 0.46 16.75
C ILE A 125 0.93 -0.12 16.25
N ASN A 126 -0.19 0.56 16.51
CA ASN A 126 -1.53 0.13 16.11
C ASN A 126 -1.77 0.25 14.59
N GLY A 127 -0.86 0.87 13.85
CA GLY A 127 -0.92 0.97 12.37
C GLY A 127 -1.04 -0.37 11.65
N THR A 128 -0.59 -1.47 12.27
CA THR A 128 -0.74 -2.82 11.74
C THR A 128 -2.19 -3.30 11.69
N ALA A 129 -3.07 -2.74 12.51
CA ALA A 129 -4.49 -3.06 12.48
C ALA A 129 -5.21 -2.43 11.27
N VAL A 130 -4.73 -1.25 10.81
CA VAL A 130 -5.27 -0.56 9.63
C VAL A 130 -4.69 -1.11 8.34
N ALA A 131 -3.37 -1.31 8.28
CA ALA A 131 -2.68 -1.81 7.11
C ALA A 131 -2.22 -3.25 7.35
N PRO A 132 -2.77 -4.23 6.63
CA PRO A 132 -2.49 -5.64 6.88
C PRO A 132 -1.02 -5.97 6.61
N LEU A 133 -0.40 -6.70 7.55
CA LEU A 133 1.01 -7.07 7.54
C LEU A 133 1.43 -7.83 6.28
N ASN A 134 0.53 -8.60 5.67
CA ASN A 134 0.81 -9.33 4.43
C ASN A 134 1.16 -8.39 3.27
N MET A 135 0.48 -7.24 3.14
CA MET A 135 0.79 -6.25 2.10
C MET A 135 2.14 -5.57 2.35
N MET A 136 2.46 -5.26 3.61
CA MET A 136 3.78 -4.72 3.97
C MET A 136 4.89 -5.74 3.67
N ALA A 137 4.65 -7.02 3.98
CA ALA A 137 5.61 -8.09 3.72
C ALA A 137 5.86 -8.29 2.22
N ILE A 138 4.82 -8.25 1.38
CA ILE A 138 4.95 -8.35 -0.08
C ILE A 138 5.87 -7.22 -0.60
N ASN A 139 5.66 -5.99 -0.17
CA ASN A 139 6.47 -4.85 -0.61
C ASN A 139 7.93 -4.96 -0.16
N LEU A 140 8.17 -5.46 1.06
CA LEU A 140 9.54 -5.72 1.55
C LEU A 140 10.22 -6.87 0.79
N ILE A 141 9.48 -7.91 0.41
CA ILE A 141 10.01 -9.01 -0.41
C ILE A 141 10.43 -8.48 -1.79
N TYR A 142 9.59 -7.67 -2.45
CA TYR A 142 9.96 -7.07 -3.73
C TYR A 142 11.19 -6.18 -3.60
N LEU A 143 11.26 -5.36 -2.56
CA LEU A 143 12.42 -4.53 -2.29
C LEU A 143 13.68 -5.40 -2.11
N ALA A 144 13.62 -6.47 -1.33
CA ALA A 144 14.74 -7.39 -1.11
C ALA A 144 15.21 -8.07 -2.40
N LEU A 145 14.26 -8.47 -3.27
CA LEU A 145 14.59 -9.11 -4.55
C LEU A 145 15.36 -8.18 -5.52
N PHE A 146 15.22 -6.87 -5.40
CA PHE A 146 16.00 -5.92 -6.19
C PHE A 146 17.42 -5.73 -5.68
N PHE A 147 17.74 -6.17 -4.46
CA PHE A 147 19.10 -6.14 -3.90
C PHE A 147 19.95 -7.37 -4.27
N THR A 148 19.36 -8.43 -4.81
CA THR A 148 20.05 -9.65 -5.24
C THR A 148 20.40 -9.64 -6.72
#